data_24f30cd2c57ec95e5d7c06a76e94b2b6
#
_entry.id   24f30cd2c57ec95e5d7c06a76e94b2b6
#
_cell.length_a   1.000
_cell.length_b   1.000
_cell.length_c   1.000
_cell.angle_alpha   90.00
_cell.angle_beta   90.00
_cell.angle_gamma   90.00
#
_symmetry.space_group_name_H-M   'P 1'
#
loop_
_entity.id
_entity.type
_entity.pdbx_description
1 polymer ?
#
loop_
_entity_poly.entity_id
_entity_poly.type
_entity_poly.pdbx_seq_one_letter_code
_entity_poly.pdbx_strand_id
1 'polypeptide(L)'
;MARLEALLSLRPGAESHRQALAQLGRPWSAELTWLDPRNACLSLSVGPSVLPVQVLMELRGNDQLVVMVNSREGMGAGAPLSHGVLQQVLALLEQLLPGAVLTYRSDRDGPIRRQLSHRQQG
;
A
#
# COMPACT_ATOMS: atom_id res chain seq x y z
N MET A 1 7.96 6.19 14.27
CA MET A 1 6.91 5.44 13.57
C MET A 1 7.13 5.60 12.07
N ALA A 2 7.13 4.50 11.34
CA ALA A 2 7.31 4.54 9.89
C ALA A 2 5.97 4.53 9.18
N ARG A 3 5.84 5.35 8.15
CA ARG A 3 4.65 5.42 7.31
C ARG A 3 5.07 5.62 5.85
N LEU A 4 4.74 4.64 5.02
CA LEU A 4 5.03 4.69 3.59
C LEU A 4 3.71 4.63 2.83
N GLU A 5 3.64 5.31 1.71
CA GLU A 5 2.43 5.39 0.90
C GLU A 5 2.73 5.14 -0.58
N ALA A 6 1.74 4.60 -1.28
CA ALA A 6 1.81 4.43 -2.72
C ALA A 6 0.42 4.64 -3.34
N LEU A 7 0.40 5.12 -4.56
CA LEU A 7 -0.81 5.28 -5.36
C LEU A 7 -0.68 4.47 -6.63
N LEU A 8 -1.73 3.74 -6.96
CA LEU A 8 -1.80 2.97 -8.20
C LEU A 8 -3.02 3.38 -9.00
N SER A 9 -2.85 3.48 -10.30
CA SER A 9 -3.96 3.62 -11.23
C SER A 9 -4.38 2.22 -11.68
N LEU A 10 -5.67 1.94 -11.63
CA LEU A 10 -6.23 0.63 -11.95
C LEU A 10 -7.15 0.73 -13.15
N ARG A 11 -7.41 -0.42 -13.78
CA ARG A 11 -8.53 -0.51 -14.72
C ARG A 11 -9.84 -0.41 -13.96
N PRO A 12 -10.90 0.17 -14.54
CA PRO A 12 -12.19 0.25 -13.85
C PRO A 12 -12.73 -1.14 -13.49
N GLY A 13 -13.38 -1.25 -12.32
CA GLY A 13 -13.95 -2.51 -11.86
C GLY A 13 -13.76 -2.77 -10.39
N ALA A 14 -14.31 -1.91 -9.51
CA ALA A 14 -14.07 -1.96 -8.07
C ALA A 14 -14.37 -3.32 -7.43
N GLU A 15 -15.42 -4.01 -7.88
CA GLU A 15 -15.77 -5.31 -7.30
C GLU A 15 -14.75 -6.39 -7.64
N SER A 16 -14.29 -6.40 -8.87
CA SER A 16 -13.21 -7.27 -9.33
C SER A 16 -11.94 -7.04 -8.52
N HIS A 17 -11.63 -5.78 -8.24
CA HIS A 17 -10.47 -5.42 -7.44
C HIS A 17 -10.59 -5.95 -6.02
N ARG A 18 -11.76 -5.84 -5.39
CA ARG A 18 -11.97 -6.39 -4.05
C ARG A 18 -11.72 -7.88 -3.99
N GLN A 19 -12.20 -8.61 -4.97
CA GLN A 19 -12.00 -10.07 -5.04
C GLN A 19 -10.53 -10.41 -5.19
N ALA A 20 -9.81 -9.69 -6.03
CA ALA A 20 -8.39 -9.92 -6.24
C ALA A 20 -7.59 -9.60 -4.99
N LEU A 21 -7.90 -8.49 -4.32
CA LEU A 21 -7.19 -8.06 -3.11
C LEU A 21 -7.33 -9.04 -1.95
N ALA A 22 -8.39 -9.86 -1.93
CA ALA A 22 -8.58 -10.85 -0.87
C ALA A 22 -7.40 -11.84 -0.78
N GLN A 23 -6.60 -11.97 -1.83
CA GLN A 23 -5.47 -12.89 -1.86
C GLN A 23 -4.16 -12.25 -1.39
N LEU A 24 -4.15 -10.96 -1.12
CA LEU A 24 -2.92 -10.22 -0.86
C LEU A 24 -2.16 -10.72 0.37
N GLY A 25 -2.86 -11.18 1.40
CA GLY A 25 -2.23 -11.61 2.65
C GLY A 25 -1.61 -13.00 2.63
N ARG A 26 -1.77 -13.76 1.56
CA ARG A 26 -1.33 -15.17 1.51
C ARG A 26 0.14 -15.40 1.85
N PRO A 27 1.09 -14.60 1.34
CA PRO A 27 2.51 -14.84 1.65
C PRO A 27 2.84 -14.75 3.13
N TRP A 28 2.02 -14.04 3.90
CA TRP A 28 2.21 -13.88 5.35
C TRP A 28 1.23 -14.70 6.18
N SER A 29 0.43 -15.54 5.54
CA SER A 29 -0.65 -16.27 6.21
C SER A 29 -1.58 -15.33 6.96
N ALA A 30 -1.82 -14.16 6.41
CA ALA A 30 -2.65 -13.11 6.99
C ALA A 30 -3.94 -12.94 6.19
N GLU A 31 -4.98 -12.50 6.86
CA GLU A 31 -6.28 -12.30 6.23
C GLU A 31 -6.56 -10.82 6.08
N LEU A 32 -7.00 -10.43 4.88
CA LEU A 32 -7.41 -9.07 4.60
C LEU A 32 -8.80 -8.83 5.20
N THR A 33 -8.93 -7.77 5.98
CA THR A 33 -10.20 -7.39 6.61
C THR A 33 -10.74 -6.11 5.96
N TRP A 34 -11.96 -6.16 5.47
CA TRP A 34 -12.64 -4.98 4.94
C TRP A 34 -13.34 -4.24 6.07
N LEU A 35 -12.97 -2.98 6.26
CA LEU A 35 -13.59 -2.11 7.27
C LEU A 35 -14.88 -1.50 6.73
N ASP A 36 -14.94 -1.26 5.44
CA ASP A 36 -16.10 -0.80 4.68
C ASP A 36 -15.88 -1.19 3.22
N PRO A 37 -16.80 -0.89 2.29
CA PRO A 37 -16.62 -1.31 0.89
C PRO A 37 -15.39 -0.76 0.18
N ARG A 38 -14.74 0.28 0.72
CA ARG A 38 -13.58 0.93 0.09
C ARG A 38 -12.29 0.77 0.86
N ASN A 39 -12.34 0.40 2.12
CA ASN A 39 -11.16 0.39 2.99
C ASN A 39 -10.90 -1.01 3.54
N ALA A 40 -9.67 -1.47 3.40
CA ALA A 40 -9.25 -2.76 3.90
C ALA A 40 -7.97 -2.65 4.72
N CYS A 41 -7.76 -3.59 5.60
CA CYS A 41 -6.59 -3.65 6.47
C CYS A 41 -6.00 -5.05 6.47
N LEU A 42 -4.66 -5.11 6.42
CA LEU A 42 -3.91 -6.35 6.54
C LEU A 42 -2.91 -6.15 7.67
N SER A 43 -2.97 -7.01 8.69
CA SER A 43 -2.06 -6.95 9.83
C SER A 43 -1.01 -8.04 9.70
N LEU A 44 0.26 -7.64 9.69
CA LEU A 44 1.39 -8.52 9.48
C LEU A 44 2.34 -8.47 10.67
N SER A 45 3.16 -9.50 10.79
CA SER A 45 4.30 -9.52 11.70
C SER A 45 5.53 -9.92 10.90
N VAL A 46 6.54 -9.06 10.91
CA VAL A 46 7.70 -9.25 10.02
C VAL A 46 9.02 -9.12 10.78
N GLY A 47 10.05 -9.75 10.22
CA GLY A 47 11.41 -9.69 10.74
C GLY A 47 11.63 -10.59 11.95
N PRO A 48 12.90 -10.65 12.43
CA PRO A 48 13.26 -11.52 13.54
C PRO A 48 12.57 -11.17 14.86
N SER A 49 12.23 -9.88 15.05
CA SER A 49 11.55 -9.39 16.26
C SER A 49 10.03 -9.45 16.15
N VAL A 50 9.49 -10.02 15.09
CA VAL A 50 8.05 -10.12 14.83
C VAL A 50 7.39 -8.74 14.94
N LEU A 51 7.92 -7.77 14.23
CA LEU A 51 7.44 -6.39 14.24
C LEU A 51 6.03 -6.30 13.62
N PRO A 52 5.05 -5.73 14.35
CA PRO A 52 3.73 -5.51 13.76
C PRO A 52 3.78 -4.43 12.67
N VAL A 53 3.21 -4.76 11.52
CA VAL A 53 3.09 -3.84 10.39
C VAL A 53 1.66 -3.88 9.88
N GLN A 54 1.05 -2.72 9.70
CA GLN A 54 -0.27 -2.61 9.11
C GLN A 54 -0.17 -2.13 7.68
N VAL A 55 -0.90 -2.81 6.80
CA VAL A 55 -1.08 -2.38 5.42
C VAL A 55 -2.53 -1.95 5.27
N LEU A 56 -2.75 -0.68 4.99
CA LEU A 56 -4.07 -0.10 4.77
C LEU A 56 -4.24 0.15 3.29
N MET A 57 -5.42 -0.16 2.77
CA MET A 57 -5.73 0.04 1.36
C MET A 57 -7.06 0.73 1.20
N GLU A 58 -7.12 1.69 0.29
CA GLU A 58 -8.34 2.42 -0.01
C GLU A 58 -8.58 2.42 -1.51
N LEU A 59 -9.76 1.95 -1.92
CA LEU A 59 -10.22 2.06 -3.31
C LEU A 59 -10.89 3.43 -3.49
N ARG A 60 -10.32 4.26 -4.35
CA ARG A 60 -10.85 5.59 -4.67
C ARG A 60 -11.46 5.56 -6.05
N GLY A 61 -12.77 5.81 -6.14
CA GLY A 61 -13.50 5.67 -7.38
C GLY A 61 -13.43 4.23 -7.88
N ASN A 62 -13.36 4.05 -9.19
CA ASN A 62 -13.27 2.73 -9.81
C ASN A 62 -11.86 2.37 -10.27
N ASP A 63 -10.93 3.30 -10.18
CA ASP A 63 -9.67 3.21 -10.92
C ASP A 63 -8.44 3.63 -10.11
N GLN A 64 -8.55 3.81 -8.80
CA GLN A 64 -7.41 4.18 -7.97
C GLN A 64 -7.33 3.34 -6.72
N LEU A 65 -6.11 2.99 -6.32
CA LEU A 65 -5.83 2.30 -5.07
C LEU A 65 -4.75 3.07 -4.31
N VAL A 66 -5.04 3.39 -3.06
CA VAL A 66 -4.06 3.95 -2.13
C VAL A 66 -3.59 2.83 -1.23
N VAL A 67 -2.28 2.69 -1.09
CA VAL A 67 -1.65 1.71 -0.20
C VAL A 67 -0.84 2.47 0.84
N MET A 68 -1.01 2.13 2.11
CA MET A 68 -0.27 2.74 3.20
C MET A 68 0.29 1.66 4.10
N VAL A 69 1.59 1.73 4.38
CA VAL A 69 2.26 0.79 5.29
C VAL A 69 2.66 1.56 6.54
N ASN A 70 2.17 1.13 7.69
CA ASN A 70 2.46 1.73 8.99
C ASN A 70 3.14 0.73 9.91
N SER A 71 4.16 1.17 10.64
CA SER A 71 4.81 0.35 11.65
C SER A 71 5.40 1.24 12.75
N ARG A 72 5.90 0.62 13.82
CA ARG A 72 6.64 1.32 14.87
C ARG A 72 8.12 1.42 14.57
N GLU A 73 8.54 0.95 13.41
CA GLU A 73 9.93 1.05 12.99
C GLU A 73 10.37 2.50 12.86
N GLY A 74 11.57 2.83 13.32
CA GLY A 74 12.08 4.19 13.21
C GLY A 74 12.48 4.54 11.79
N MET A 75 12.26 5.78 11.38
CA MET A 75 12.61 6.25 10.05
C MET A 75 14.10 6.56 9.90
N GLY A 76 14.84 6.70 11.00
CA GLY A 76 16.26 7.06 10.96
C GLY A 76 17.14 6.05 10.22
N ALA A 77 16.74 4.79 10.22
CA ALA A 77 17.46 3.74 9.48
C ALA A 77 16.82 3.44 8.12
N GLY A 78 15.88 4.27 7.65
CA GLY A 78 15.18 4.06 6.39
C GLY A 78 14.04 3.07 6.46
N ALA A 79 13.65 2.65 7.67
CA ALA A 79 12.55 1.72 7.91
C ALA A 79 12.61 0.49 6.99
N PRO A 80 13.69 -0.31 7.05
CA PRO A 80 13.90 -1.39 6.06
C PRO A 80 12.80 -2.45 6.05
N LEU A 81 12.21 -2.77 7.20
CA LEU A 81 11.14 -3.77 7.25
C LEU A 81 9.85 -3.25 6.61
N SER A 82 9.48 -2.01 6.91
CA SER A 82 8.30 -1.39 6.29
C SER A 82 8.51 -1.21 4.79
N HIS A 83 9.69 -0.79 4.38
CA HIS A 83 10.05 -0.65 2.97
C HIS A 83 9.94 -2.02 2.26
N GLY A 84 10.44 -3.07 2.88
CA GLY A 84 10.35 -4.44 2.33
C GLY A 84 8.91 -4.90 2.18
N VAL A 85 8.05 -4.59 3.15
CA VAL A 85 6.62 -4.92 3.07
C VAL A 85 5.97 -4.16 1.91
N LEU A 86 6.22 -2.86 1.79
CA LEU A 86 5.67 -2.07 0.68
C LEU A 86 6.12 -2.64 -0.67
N GLN A 87 7.40 -2.96 -0.80
CA GLN A 87 7.95 -3.52 -2.03
C GLN A 87 7.25 -4.83 -2.40
N GLN A 88 7.06 -5.71 -1.42
CA GLN A 88 6.42 -7.00 -1.64
C GLN A 88 4.93 -6.85 -1.97
N VAL A 89 4.23 -5.95 -1.28
CA VAL A 89 2.82 -5.65 -1.55
C VAL A 89 2.66 -5.14 -2.98
N LEU A 90 3.51 -4.20 -3.42
CA LEU A 90 3.42 -3.65 -4.77
C LEU A 90 3.67 -4.72 -5.84
N ALA A 91 4.62 -5.62 -5.61
CA ALA A 91 4.89 -6.71 -6.53
C ALA A 91 3.68 -7.66 -6.64
N LEU A 92 3.04 -7.97 -5.51
CA LEU A 92 1.84 -8.81 -5.50
C LEU A 92 0.67 -8.13 -6.19
N LEU A 93 0.52 -6.82 -6.00
CA LEU A 93 -0.57 -6.07 -6.64
C LEU A 93 -0.43 -6.07 -8.17
N GLU A 94 0.77 -6.02 -8.69
CA GLU A 94 0.99 -6.16 -10.14
C GLU A 94 0.46 -7.48 -10.67
N GLN A 95 0.59 -8.56 -9.89
CA GLN A 95 0.11 -9.87 -10.28
C GLN A 95 -1.41 -10.01 -10.11
N LEU A 96 -1.95 -9.47 -9.02
CA LEU A 96 -3.36 -9.61 -8.68
C LEU A 96 -4.26 -8.67 -9.47
N LEU A 97 -3.74 -7.51 -9.88
CA LEU A 97 -4.48 -6.47 -10.58
C LEU A 97 -3.82 -6.16 -11.92
N PRO A 98 -4.05 -7.00 -12.94
CA PRO A 98 -3.45 -6.77 -14.27
C PRO A 98 -3.80 -5.38 -14.81
N GLY A 99 -2.80 -4.68 -15.30
CA GLY A 99 -2.98 -3.31 -15.78
C GLY A 99 -2.82 -2.23 -14.72
N ALA A 100 -2.57 -2.60 -13.47
CA ALA A 100 -2.28 -1.61 -12.42
C ALA A 100 -0.95 -0.93 -12.70
N VAL A 101 -0.91 0.39 -12.53
CA VAL A 101 0.28 1.21 -12.76
C VAL A 101 0.59 2.01 -11.50
N LEU A 102 1.80 1.87 -10.98
CA LEU A 102 2.27 2.65 -9.85
C LEU A 102 2.50 4.10 -10.30
N THR A 103 1.76 5.05 -9.73
CA THR A 103 1.84 6.46 -10.10
C THR A 103 2.58 7.31 -9.08
N TYR A 104 2.66 6.84 -7.84
CA TYR A 104 3.33 7.56 -6.77
C TYR A 104 3.83 6.58 -5.71
N ARG A 105 4.97 6.92 -5.11
CA ARG A 105 5.57 6.15 -4.04
C ARG A 105 6.34 7.09 -3.13
N SER A 106 5.95 7.19 -1.84
CA SER A 106 6.49 8.21 -0.93
C SER A 106 7.98 8.07 -0.66
N ASP A 107 8.50 6.84 -0.66
CA ASP A 107 9.92 6.58 -0.42
C ASP A 107 10.81 6.92 -1.61
N ARG A 108 10.21 7.16 -2.77
CA ARG A 108 10.90 7.54 -4.01
C ARG A 108 10.59 8.98 -4.40
N ASP A 109 9.31 9.38 -4.30
CA ASP A 109 8.80 10.63 -4.89
C ASP A 109 8.57 11.75 -3.86
N GLY A 110 8.76 11.45 -2.57
CA GLY A 110 8.52 12.40 -1.49
C GLY A 110 7.05 12.52 -1.11
N PRO A 111 6.72 13.41 -0.17
CA PRO A 111 5.34 13.57 0.29
C PRO A 111 4.41 14.08 -0.79
N ILE A 112 3.21 13.52 -0.87
CA ILE A 112 2.18 13.92 -1.84
C ILE A 112 1.88 15.42 -1.75
N ARG A 113 1.79 15.95 -0.54
CA ARG A 113 1.49 17.36 -0.31
C ARG A 113 2.53 18.26 -0.97
N ARG A 114 3.81 17.88 -0.90
CA ARG A 114 4.89 18.65 -1.50
C ARG A 114 4.77 18.68 -3.03
N GLN A 115 4.41 17.57 -3.63
CA GLN A 115 4.22 17.48 -5.08
C GLN A 115 3.09 18.35 -5.56
N LEU A 116 1.97 18.37 -4.82
CA LEU A 116 0.83 19.22 -5.17
C LEU A 116 1.21 20.70 -5.09
N SER A 117 1.98 21.10 -4.07
CA SER A 117 2.47 22.47 -3.95
C SER A 117 3.35 22.85 -5.15
N HIS A 118 4.20 21.97 -5.59
CA HIS A 118 5.05 22.19 -6.76
C HIS A 118 4.23 22.44 -8.01
N ARG A 119 3.19 21.69 -8.24
CA ARG A 119 2.33 21.85 -9.40
C ARG A 119 1.64 23.20 -9.42
N GLN A 120 1.24 23.67 -8.26
CA GLN A 120 0.56 24.97 -8.15
C GLN A 120 1.49 26.12 -8.47
N GLN A 121 2.76 25.96 -8.23
CA GLN A 121 3.75 26.99 -8.49
C GLN A 121 4.26 26.96 -9.93
N GLY A 122 4.14 25.85 -10.56
CA GLY A 122 4.57 25.68 -11.93
C GLY A 122 3.44 25.93 -12.87
#